data_9b1bec0bc249f6efd4ced73e076b8c6b
#
_entry.id   9b1bec0bc249f6efd4ced73e076b8c6b
#
_cell.length_a   1.000
_cell.length_b   1.000
_cell.length_c   1.000
_cell.angle_alpha   90.00
_cell.angle_beta   90.00
_cell.angle_gamma   90.00
#
_symmetry.space_group_name_H-M   'P 1'
#
loop_
_entity.id
_entity.type
_entity.pdbx_description
1 polymer ?
#
loop_
_entity_poly.entity_id
_entity_poly.type
_entity_poly.pdbx_seq_one_letter_code
_entity_poly.pdbx_strand_id
1 'polypeptide(L)'
;MGFPVFPMEFTDPETGEKWHGYKEDGYLPEAFINMLALLGWNPGTEQEIFTLQELCDQFSLERVNKSGARFNPDKAKWFNHKYLVQKSDAELAVQLNEFLVKDGISYDIAKLEKFCRLLKERANFVADIYNSSQYFYHAPQAYDEKGVKKSWKEETPVLMQELIEVLEKVADFTSPKTEEAVKEWVSGKE
;
A
#
# COMPACT_ATOMS: atom_id res chain seq x y z
N MET A 1 15.37 -15.81 3.41
CA MET A 1 16.03 -14.82 2.55
C MET A 1 16.59 -13.72 3.42
N GLY A 2 17.85 -13.30 3.17
CA GLY A 2 18.44 -12.12 3.85
C GLY A 2 17.85 -10.82 3.29
N PHE A 3 18.12 -9.70 3.97
CA PHE A 3 17.76 -8.39 3.44
C PHE A 3 18.66 -8.02 2.27
N PRO A 4 18.15 -7.23 1.28
CA PRO A 4 18.98 -6.70 0.21
C PRO A 4 20.17 -5.93 0.77
N VAL A 5 21.29 -6.00 0.09
CA VAL A 5 22.50 -5.25 0.41
C VAL A 5 22.66 -4.08 -0.56
N PHE A 6 22.09 -4.22 -1.76
CA PHE A 6 22.22 -3.25 -2.84
C PHE A 6 20.98 -2.38 -2.97
N PRO A 7 21.11 -1.10 -3.37
CA PRO A 7 19.96 -0.22 -3.64
C PRO A 7 19.10 -0.71 -4.81
N MET A 8 19.70 -1.35 -5.80
CA MET A 8 19.06 -1.92 -6.98
C MET A 8 19.58 -3.32 -7.24
N GLU A 9 18.87 -4.10 -8.06
CA GLU A 9 19.34 -5.41 -8.52
C GLU A 9 20.77 -5.30 -9.07
N PHE A 10 21.64 -6.15 -8.61
CA PHE A 10 23.01 -6.24 -9.02
C PHE A 10 23.30 -7.65 -9.52
N THR A 11 23.95 -7.74 -10.68
CA THR A 11 24.46 -9.02 -11.20
C THR A 11 25.98 -8.98 -11.14
N ASP A 12 26.55 -9.92 -10.39
CA ASP A 12 27.99 -10.06 -10.29
C ASP A 12 28.58 -10.42 -11.67
N PRO A 13 29.45 -9.59 -12.24
CA PRO A 13 30.00 -9.84 -13.57
C PRO A 13 30.94 -11.05 -13.64
N GLU A 14 31.49 -11.52 -12.51
CA GLU A 14 32.41 -12.66 -12.47
C GLU A 14 31.67 -13.98 -12.27
N THR A 15 30.69 -14.00 -11.38
CA THR A 15 29.97 -15.22 -11.02
C THR A 15 28.62 -15.38 -11.73
N GLY A 16 28.05 -14.28 -12.25
CA GLY A 16 26.70 -14.24 -12.80
C GLY A 16 25.61 -14.30 -11.72
N GLU A 17 25.96 -14.25 -10.45
CA GLU A 17 25.00 -14.28 -9.34
C GLU A 17 24.19 -12.98 -9.32
N LYS A 18 22.88 -13.11 -9.14
CA LYS A 18 21.95 -11.98 -9.05
C LYS A 18 21.59 -11.69 -7.60
N TRP A 19 21.76 -10.43 -7.22
CA TRP A 19 21.38 -9.92 -5.91
C TRP A 19 20.19 -8.98 -6.06
N HIS A 20 19.14 -9.26 -5.33
CA HIS A 20 17.95 -8.42 -5.30
C HIS A 20 18.20 -7.12 -4.54
N GLY A 21 17.57 -6.03 -4.96
CA GLY A 21 17.79 -4.70 -4.40
C GLY A 21 16.55 -4.13 -3.70
N TYR A 22 16.74 -3.07 -2.93
CA TYR A 22 15.65 -2.37 -2.23
C TYR A 22 14.62 -1.78 -3.19
N LYS A 23 15.05 -1.34 -4.38
CA LYS A 23 14.16 -0.85 -5.44
C LYS A 23 13.18 -1.93 -5.89
N GLU A 24 13.67 -3.14 -6.11
CA GLU A 24 12.87 -4.28 -6.55
C GLU A 24 11.93 -4.78 -5.43
N ASP A 25 12.32 -4.59 -4.16
CA ASP A 25 11.44 -4.81 -3.00
C ASP A 25 10.37 -3.71 -2.85
N GLY A 26 10.40 -2.66 -3.68
CA GLY A 26 9.39 -1.60 -3.72
C GLY A 26 9.64 -0.43 -2.76
N TYR A 27 10.84 -0.30 -2.22
CA TYR A 27 11.21 0.87 -1.42
C TYR A 27 11.29 2.13 -2.28
N LEU A 28 10.66 3.20 -1.82
CA LEU A 28 10.72 4.51 -2.44
C LEU A 28 12.12 5.12 -2.22
N PRO A 29 12.72 5.75 -3.23
CA PRO A 29 14.06 6.34 -3.10
C PRO A 29 14.19 7.32 -1.94
N GLU A 30 13.18 8.17 -1.74
CA GLU A 30 13.13 9.17 -0.67
C GLU A 30 13.11 8.52 0.71
N ALA A 31 12.33 7.45 0.87
CA ALA A 31 12.25 6.69 2.11
C ALA A 31 13.58 6.01 2.43
N PHE A 32 14.20 5.42 1.40
CA PHE A 32 15.46 4.72 1.54
C PHE A 32 16.61 5.67 1.91
N ILE A 33 16.70 6.83 1.25
CA ILE A 33 17.71 7.86 1.56
C ILE A 33 17.55 8.37 2.99
N ASN A 34 16.32 8.70 3.41
CA ASN A 34 16.06 9.18 4.75
C ASN A 34 16.40 8.12 5.82
N MET A 35 16.02 6.87 5.58
CA MET A 35 16.38 5.77 6.45
C MET A 35 17.89 5.60 6.59
N LEU A 36 18.63 5.63 5.48
CA LEU A 36 20.09 5.51 5.49
C LEU A 36 20.76 6.67 6.23
N ALA A 37 20.25 7.90 6.04
CA ALA A 37 20.77 9.06 6.76
C ALA A 37 20.66 8.86 8.26
N LEU A 38 19.48 8.50 8.76
CA LEU A 38 19.22 8.30 10.19
C LEU A 38 19.80 7.00 10.76
N LEU A 39 20.30 6.11 9.91
CA LEU A 39 20.95 4.89 10.38
C LEU A 39 22.25 5.16 11.13
N GLY A 40 22.97 6.20 10.75
CA GLY A 40 24.26 6.57 11.35
C GLY A 40 24.39 8.04 11.76
N TRP A 41 23.41 8.87 11.48
CA TRP A 41 23.41 10.29 11.77
C TRP A 41 22.22 10.68 12.66
N ASN A 42 22.39 11.71 13.49
CA ASN A 42 21.35 12.24 14.36
C ASN A 42 21.16 13.74 14.09
N PRO A 43 19.94 14.18 13.68
CA PRO A 43 19.66 15.60 13.42
C PRO A 43 19.72 16.49 14.68
N GLY A 44 19.68 15.90 15.87
CA GLY A 44 19.61 16.62 17.14
C GLY A 44 18.19 17.12 17.46
N THR A 45 17.21 16.63 16.72
CA THR A 45 15.76 16.90 16.92
C THR A 45 14.99 15.57 16.93
N GLU A 46 13.69 15.61 17.23
CA GLU A 46 12.82 14.43 17.16
C GLU A 46 12.24 14.20 15.74
N GLN A 47 12.60 15.04 14.77
CA GLN A 47 12.17 14.87 13.39
C GLN A 47 12.78 13.61 12.80
N GLU A 48 11.93 12.77 12.21
CA GLU A 48 12.37 11.53 11.54
C GLU A 48 12.12 11.55 10.02
N ILE A 49 11.20 12.37 9.53
CA ILE A 49 10.86 12.45 8.10
C ILE A 49 11.41 13.76 7.54
N PHE A 50 12.25 13.64 6.51
CA PHE A 50 12.96 14.73 5.88
C PHE A 50 12.81 14.68 4.37
N THR A 51 12.62 15.81 3.72
CA THR A 51 12.87 15.94 2.30
C THR A 51 14.37 15.79 2.03
N LEU A 52 14.75 15.49 0.80
CA LEU A 52 16.16 15.43 0.41
C LEU A 52 16.88 16.76 0.66
N GLN A 53 16.18 17.89 0.42
CA GLN A 53 16.75 19.22 0.66
C GLN A 53 17.00 19.45 2.16
N GLU A 54 16.06 19.12 3.03
CA GLU A 54 16.24 19.22 4.48
C GLU A 54 17.41 18.35 4.97
N LEU A 55 17.56 17.14 4.42
CA LEU A 55 18.72 16.29 4.73
C LEU A 55 20.02 16.97 4.31
N CYS A 56 20.10 17.53 3.10
CA CYS A 56 21.28 18.24 2.63
C CYS A 56 21.63 19.44 3.50
N ASP A 57 20.62 20.20 3.94
CA ASP A 57 20.81 21.41 4.72
C ASP A 57 21.21 21.12 6.18
N GLN A 58 20.75 20.00 6.74
CA GLN A 58 20.95 19.66 8.14
C GLN A 58 22.10 18.68 8.39
N PHE A 59 22.48 17.89 7.39
CA PHE A 59 23.51 16.85 7.53
C PHE A 59 24.86 17.48 7.88
N SER A 60 25.50 16.91 8.89
CA SER A 60 26.90 17.28 9.24
C SER A 60 27.65 16.03 9.70
N LEU A 61 28.93 15.97 9.39
CA LEU A 61 29.80 14.85 9.73
C LEU A 61 30.03 14.74 11.24
N GLU A 62 29.97 15.86 11.97
CA GLU A 62 30.17 15.91 13.42
C GLU A 62 29.05 15.16 14.16
N ARG A 63 27.88 15.05 13.55
CA ARG A 63 26.70 14.34 14.11
C ARG A 63 26.62 12.88 13.68
N VAL A 64 27.58 12.39 12.93
CA VAL A 64 27.63 10.96 12.55
C VAL A 64 28.12 10.16 13.77
N ASN A 65 27.37 9.13 14.10
CA ASN A 65 27.68 8.24 15.21
C ASN A 65 28.94 7.41 14.89
N LYS A 66 29.85 7.34 15.86
CA LYS A 66 31.09 6.53 15.73
C LYS A 66 30.87 5.04 15.96
N SER A 67 29.72 4.66 16.52
CA SER A 67 29.35 3.26 16.76
C SER A 67 28.67 2.65 15.54
N GLY A 68 28.78 1.34 15.35
CA GLY A 68 28.05 0.63 14.31
C GLY A 68 26.54 0.77 14.45
N ALA A 69 25.87 1.04 13.34
CA ALA A 69 24.42 1.13 13.29
C ALA A 69 23.80 -0.23 12.97
N ARG A 70 22.69 -0.55 13.63
CA ARG A 70 21.92 -1.78 13.36
C ARG A 70 20.75 -1.46 12.45
N PHE A 71 20.72 -2.10 11.28
CA PHE A 71 19.57 -2.03 10.39
C PHE A 71 18.34 -2.68 11.04
N ASN A 72 17.20 -1.97 11.01
CA ASN A 72 15.93 -2.45 11.49
C ASN A 72 14.93 -2.48 10.31
N PRO A 73 14.53 -3.69 9.86
CA PRO A 73 13.61 -3.86 8.73
C PRO A 73 12.23 -3.27 8.95
N ASP A 74 11.72 -3.36 10.17
CA ASP A 74 10.38 -2.83 10.49
C ASP A 74 10.40 -1.31 10.45
N LYS A 75 11.49 -0.69 10.90
CA LYS A 75 11.68 0.77 10.77
C LYS A 75 11.85 1.17 9.30
N ALA A 76 12.48 0.36 8.48
CA ALA A 76 12.59 0.59 7.04
C ALA A 76 11.21 0.59 6.36
N LYS A 77 10.36 -0.37 6.67
CA LYS A 77 8.96 -0.42 6.19
C LYS A 77 8.16 0.78 6.68
N TRP A 78 8.34 1.17 7.93
CA TRP A 78 7.69 2.35 8.51
C TRP A 78 8.08 3.63 7.75
N PHE A 79 9.36 3.83 7.44
CA PHE A 79 9.80 4.94 6.58
C PHE A 79 9.10 4.88 5.24
N ASN A 80 9.11 3.72 4.58
CA ASN A 80 8.48 3.57 3.27
C ASN A 80 6.99 3.93 3.31
N HIS A 81 6.25 3.43 4.31
CA HIS A 81 4.86 3.80 4.54
C HIS A 81 4.66 5.32 4.66
N LYS A 82 5.49 5.99 5.46
CA LYS A 82 5.38 7.45 5.66
C LYS A 82 5.51 8.25 4.37
N TYR A 83 6.42 7.85 3.48
CA TYR A 83 6.58 8.49 2.18
C TYR A 83 5.50 8.07 1.18
N LEU A 84 5.07 6.81 1.21
CA LEU A 84 4.01 6.30 0.34
C LEU A 84 2.69 7.06 0.57
N VAL A 85 2.32 7.28 1.83
CA VAL A 85 1.09 8.02 2.18
C VAL A 85 1.13 9.47 1.69
N GLN A 86 2.31 10.10 1.65
CA GLN A 86 2.49 11.47 1.17
C GLN A 86 2.37 11.59 -0.36
N LYS A 87 2.56 10.49 -1.11
CA LYS A 87 2.39 10.53 -2.57
C LYS A 87 0.93 10.79 -2.94
N SER A 88 0.73 11.50 -4.03
CA SER A 88 -0.60 11.71 -4.60
C SER A 88 -1.21 10.37 -5.06
N ASP A 89 -2.53 10.28 -5.03
CA ASP A 89 -3.25 9.11 -5.51
C ASP A 89 -2.95 8.83 -6.98
N ALA A 90 -2.72 9.87 -7.78
CA ALA A 90 -2.35 9.78 -9.20
C ALA A 90 -0.96 9.14 -9.40
N GLU A 91 0.06 9.56 -8.62
CA GLU A 91 1.40 8.96 -8.68
C GLU A 91 1.37 7.48 -8.31
N LEU A 92 0.60 7.12 -7.26
CA LEU A 92 0.43 5.74 -6.84
C LEU A 92 -0.35 4.92 -7.87
N ALA A 93 -1.34 5.52 -8.53
CA ALA A 93 -2.12 4.84 -9.57
C ALA A 93 -1.27 4.46 -10.78
N VAL A 94 -0.31 5.32 -11.18
CA VAL A 94 0.64 4.98 -12.25
C VAL A 94 1.49 3.77 -11.87
N GLN A 95 2.03 3.74 -10.64
CA GLN A 95 2.83 2.61 -10.16
C GLN A 95 1.97 1.35 -9.99
N LEU A 96 0.74 1.48 -9.48
CA LEU A 96 -0.20 0.37 -9.37
C LEU A 96 -0.54 -0.23 -10.74
N ASN A 97 -0.71 0.62 -11.76
CA ASN A 97 -0.98 0.16 -13.13
C ASN A 97 0.16 -0.70 -13.71
N GLU A 98 1.41 -0.47 -13.30
CA GLU A 98 2.53 -1.32 -13.74
C GLU A 98 2.38 -2.78 -13.28
N PHE A 99 1.82 -3.01 -12.10
CA PHE A 99 1.51 -4.36 -11.62
C PHE A 99 0.39 -5.00 -12.43
N LEU A 100 -0.68 -4.25 -12.70
CA LEU A 100 -1.82 -4.72 -13.49
C LEU A 100 -1.42 -5.07 -14.92
N VAL A 101 -0.61 -4.24 -15.57
CA VAL A 101 -0.12 -4.48 -16.93
C VAL A 101 0.73 -5.75 -16.99
N LYS A 102 1.57 -6.03 -15.98
CA LYS A 102 2.35 -7.27 -15.90
C LYS A 102 1.45 -8.52 -15.86
N ASP A 103 0.28 -8.39 -15.22
CA ASP A 103 -0.70 -9.48 -15.13
C ASP A 103 -1.72 -9.47 -16.29
N GLY A 104 -1.50 -8.62 -17.30
CA GLY A 104 -2.37 -8.50 -18.47
C GLY A 104 -3.72 -7.84 -18.20
N ILE A 105 -3.86 -7.14 -17.08
CA ILE A 105 -5.08 -6.44 -16.69
C ILE A 105 -5.00 -4.99 -17.18
N SER A 106 -6.01 -4.57 -17.96
CA SER A 106 -6.19 -3.16 -18.35
C SER A 106 -7.26 -2.51 -17.47
N TYR A 107 -6.93 -1.38 -16.87
CA TYR A 107 -7.86 -0.69 -15.99
C TYR A 107 -7.79 0.84 -16.17
N ASP A 108 -8.87 1.53 -15.85
CA ASP A 108 -8.95 2.98 -15.92
C ASP A 108 -8.13 3.62 -14.77
N ILE A 109 -7.18 4.48 -15.11
CA ILE A 109 -6.31 5.19 -14.15
C ILE A 109 -7.12 5.96 -13.10
N ALA A 110 -8.22 6.61 -13.51
CA ALA A 110 -9.07 7.36 -12.58
C ALA A 110 -9.74 6.45 -11.51
N LYS A 111 -9.97 5.18 -11.84
CA LYS A 111 -10.44 4.20 -10.87
C LYS A 111 -9.31 3.72 -9.98
N LEU A 112 -8.10 3.54 -10.52
CA LEU A 112 -6.91 3.18 -9.74
C LEU A 112 -6.55 4.23 -8.70
N GLU A 113 -6.72 5.53 -9.01
CA GLU A 113 -6.58 6.61 -8.03
C GLU A 113 -7.51 6.44 -6.82
N LYS A 114 -8.78 6.04 -7.07
CA LYS A 114 -9.73 5.76 -5.99
C LYS A 114 -9.29 4.56 -5.14
N PHE A 115 -8.75 3.52 -5.76
CA PHE A 115 -8.24 2.36 -5.01
C PHE A 115 -7.01 2.74 -4.17
N CYS A 116 -6.09 3.52 -4.71
CA CYS A 116 -4.95 4.05 -3.97
C CYS A 116 -5.40 4.86 -2.76
N ARG A 117 -6.37 5.76 -2.93
CA ARG A 117 -6.95 6.56 -1.84
C ARG A 117 -7.54 5.70 -0.72
N LEU A 118 -8.20 4.60 -1.05
CA LEU A 118 -8.83 3.71 -0.07
C LEU A 118 -7.82 2.85 0.68
N LEU A 119 -6.68 2.51 0.05
CA LEU A 119 -5.81 1.45 0.54
C LEU A 119 -4.44 1.93 1.04
N LYS A 120 -3.95 3.12 0.60
CA LYS A 120 -2.58 3.58 0.90
C LYS A 120 -2.27 3.72 2.38
N GLU A 121 -3.25 4.07 3.21
CA GLU A 121 -3.08 4.21 4.66
C GLU A 121 -2.74 2.89 5.37
N ARG A 122 -2.99 1.76 4.70
CA ARG A 122 -2.73 0.40 5.22
C ARG A 122 -1.59 -0.31 4.51
N ALA A 123 -0.96 0.36 3.54
CA ALA A 123 0.08 -0.20 2.70
C ALA A 123 1.46 0.30 3.11
N ASN A 124 2.45 -0.58 3.12
CA ASN A 124 3.85 -0.19 3.25
C ASN A 124 4.51 -0.03 1.86
N PHE A 125 4.01 -0.75 0.87
CA PHE A 125 4.49 -0.77 -0.51
C PHE A 125 3.34 -0.67 -1.50
N VAL A 126 3.59 -0.25 -2.72
CA VAL A 126 2.57 -0.26 -3.79
C VAL A 126 2.08 -1.69 -4.07
N ALA A 127 2.95 -2.68 -3.90
CA ALA A 127 2.58 -4.10 -3.99
C ALA A 127 1.48 -4.49 -2.97
N ASP A 128 1.46 -3.87 -1.78
CA ASP A 128 0.40 -4.13 -0.79
C ASP A 128 -0.93 -3.58 -1.27
N ILE A 129 -0.92 -2.40 -1.94
CA ILE A 129 -2.13 -1.84 -2.57
C ILE A 129 -2.62 -2.79 -3.65
N TYR A 130 -1.72 -3.28 -4.52
CA TYR A 130 -2.05 -4.24 -5.57
C TYR A 130 -2.68 -5.52 -4.99
N ASN A 131 -2.03 -6.14 -4.00
CA ASN A 131 -2.52 -7.36 -3.37
C ASN A 131 -3.87 -7.17 -2.67
N SER A 132 -4.06 -6.02 -2.02
CA SER A 132 -5.31 -5.71 -1.30
C SER A 132 -6.44 -5.26 -2.21
N SER A 133 -6.15 -4.90 -3.47
CA SER A 133 -7.15 -4.44 -4.45
C SER A 133 -7.66 -5.52 -5.39
N GLN A 134 -7.21 -6.77 -5.25
CA GLN A 134 -7.54 -7.89 -6.16
C GLN A 134 -9.05 -8.08 -6.38
N TYR A 135 -9.85 -7.86 -5.33
CA TYR A 135 -11.32 -8.00 -5.39
C TYR A 135 -12.02 -6.93 -6.23
N PHE A 136 -11.31 -5.85 -6.62
CA PHE A 136 -11.82 -4.87 -7.58
C PHE A 136 -11.65 -5.33 -9.04
N TYR A 137 -10.70 -6.24 -9.30
CA TYR A 137 -10.38 -6.70 -10.66
C TYR A 137 -10.99 -8.07 -10.95
N HIS A 138 -11.08 -8.91 -9.93
CA HIS A 138 -11.52 -10.29 -10.05
C HIS A 138 -12.56 -10.64 -8.99
N ALA A 139 -13.61 -11.39 -9.41
CA ALA A 139 -14.50 -12.00 -8.44
C ALA A 139 -13.72 -13.02 -7.58
N PRO A 140 -13.99 -13.10 -6.27
CA PRO A 140 -13.37 -14.09 -5.40
C PRO A 140 -13.58 -15.50 -5.92
N GLN A 141 -12.51 -16.29 -6.04
CA GLN A 141 -12.57 -17.68 -6.46
C GLN A 141 -12.83 -18.65 -5.29
N ALA A 142 -12.57 -18.20 -4.07
CA ALA A 142 -12.79 -18.96 -2.85
C ALA A 142 -13.20 -18.01 -1.72
N TYR A 143 -13.96 -18.54 -0.78
CA TYR A 143 -14.40 -17.83 0.41
C TYR A 143 -13.90 -18.55 1.65
N ASP A 144 -13.65 -17.81 2.75
CA ASP A 144 -13.31 -18.42 4.03
C ASP A 144 -14.49 -19.28 4.54
N GLU A 145 -14.27 -20.60 4.63
CA GLU A 145 -15.30 -21.56 5.02
C GLU A 145 -15.87 -21.26 6.42
N LYS A 146 -15.04 -20.79 7.35
CA LYS A 146 -15.50 -20.46 8.72
C LYS A 146 -16.38 -19.21 8.69
N GLY A 147 -15.99 -18.21 7.91
CA GLY A 147 -16.79 -17.00 7.68
C GLY A 147 -18.13 -17.32 7.04
N VAL A 148 -18.14 -18.15 5.99
CA VAL A 148 -19.38 -18.60 5.33
C VAL A 148 -20.27 -19.33 6.32
N LYS A 149 -19.78 -20.36 7.03
CA LYS A 149 -20.58 -21.13 8.01
C LYS A 149 -21.14 -20.25 9.13
N LYS A 150 -20.39 -19.23 9.55
CA LYS A 150 -20.83 -18.31 10.60
C LYS A 150 -21.88 -17.30 10.13
N SER A 151 -21.70 -16.71 8.95
CA SER A 151 -22.44 -15.52 8.50
C SER A 151 -23.43 -15.79 7.38
N TRP A 152 -23.23 -16.85 6.57
CA TRP A 152 -24.10 -17.19 5.47
C TRP A 152 -25.17 -18.19 5.93
N LYS A 153 -26.43 -17.75 6.04
CA LYS A 153 -27.58 -18.52 6.48
C LYS A 153 -28.52 -18.82 5.30
N GLU A 154 -29.56 -19.62 5.52
CA GLU A 154 -30.53 -19.99 4.47
C GLU A 154 -31.22 -18.76 3.87
N GLU A 155 -31.52 -17.76 4.67
CA GLU A 155 -32.16 -16.50 4.26
C GLU A 155 -31.19 -15.53 3.57
N THR A 156 -29.88 -15.69 3.74
CA THR A 156 -28.88 -14.73 3.24
C THR A 156 -28.96 -14.48 1.72
N PRO A 157 -29.15 -15.49 0.84
CA PRO A 157 -29.28 -15.24 -0.59
C PRO A 157 -30.45 -14.32 -0.94
N VAL A 158 -31.59 -14.46 -0.26
CA VAL A 158 -32.77 -13.61 -0.48
C VAL A 158 -32.48 -12.18 -0.03
N LEU A 159 -31.89 -12.02 1.16
CA LEU A 159 -31.49 -10.71 1.68
C LEU A 159 -30.48 -10.01 0.77
N MET A 160 -29.52 -10.76 0.21
CA MET A 160 -28.54 -10.18 -0.73
C MET A 160 -29.19 -9.74 -2.04
N GLN A 161 -30.17 -10.49 -2.53
CA GLN A 161 -30.92 -10.08 -3.73
C GLN A 161 -31.71 -8.79 -3.50
N GLU A 162 -32.41 -8.70 -2.36
CA GLU A 162 -33.12 -7.46 -1.98
C GLU A 162 -32.15 -6.28 -1.83
N LEU A 163 -30.97 -6.50 -1.21
CA LEU A 163 -29.96 -5.45 -1.06
C LEU A 163 -29.43 -4.97 -2.41
N ILE A 164 -29.22 -5.87 -3.37
CA ILE A 164 -28.84 -5.50 -4.74
C ILE A 164 -29.90 -4.58 -5.34
N GLU A 165 -31.18 -4.95 -5.24
CA GLU A 165 -32.29 -4.14 -5.77
C GLU A 165 -32.39 -2.75 -5.11
N VAL A 166 -32.07 -2.65 -3.82
CA VAL A 166 -31.99 -1.37 -3.10
C VAL A 166 -30.86 -0.51 -3.64
N LEU A 167 -29.67 -1.11 -3.80
CA LEU A 167 -28.49 -0.39 -4.27
C LEU A 167 -28.61 0.04 -5.74
N GLU A 168 -29.25 -0.76 -6.59
CA GLU A 168 -29.52 -0.42 -8.00
C GLU A 168 -30.43 0.80 -8.16
N LYS A 169 -31.29 1.07 -7.18
CA LYS A 169 -32.17 2.25 -7.18
C LYS A 169 -31.49 3.53 -6.72
N VAL A 170 -30.26 3.45 -6.19
CA VAL A 170 -29.51 4.63 -5.75
C VAL A 170 -28.94 5.35 -6.98
N ALA A 171 -29.59 6.41 -7.39
CA ALA A 171 -29.21 7.18 -8.59
C ALA A 171 -27.84 7.87 -8.46
N ASP A 172 -27.51 8.39 -7.28
CA ASP A 172 -26.21 8.98 -6.94
C ASP A 172 -25.46 8.02 -5.99
N PHE A 173 -24.60 7.18 -6.56
CA PHE A 173 -23.88 6.11 -5.85
C PHE A 173 -22.68 6.66 -5.07
N THR A 174 -22.96 7.57 -4.13
CA THR A 174 -21.98 8.13 -3.19
C THR A 174 -22.05 7.44 -1.84
N SER A 175 -20.95 7.48 -1.06
CA SER A 175 -20.91 6.85 0.27
C SER A 175 -22.06 7.24 1.18
N PRO A 176 -22.43 8.54 1.33
CA PRO A 176 -23.57 8.92 2.18
C PRO A 176 -24.91 8.33 1.69
N LYS A 177 -25.15 8.33 0.38
CA LYS A 177 -26.42 7.86 -0.20
C LYS A 177 -26.55 6.34 -0.14
N THR A 178 -25.48 5.62 -0.40
CA THR A 178 -25.48 4.15 -0.25
C THR A 178 -25.61 3.75 1.22
N GLU A 179 -24.95 4.46 2.15
CA GLU A 179 -25.08 4.22 3.58
C GLU A 179 -26.51 4.45 4.08
N GLU A 180 -27.15 5.56 3.66
CA GLU A 180 -28.54 5.90 3.97
C GLU A 180 -29.49 4.78 3.50
N ALA A 181 -29.38 4.37 2.22
CA ALA A 181 -30.20 3.34 1.62
C ALA A 181 -30.07 1.97 2.32
N VAL A 182 -28.83 1.60 2.67
CA VAL A 182 -28.58 0.33 3.40
C VAL A 182 -29.14 0.39 4.81
N LYS A 183 -28.96 1.51 5.54
CA LYS A 183 -29.51 1.68 6.89
C LYS A 183 -31.04 1.62 6.89
N GLU A 184 -31.67 2.26 5.93
CA GLU A 184 -33.12 2.24 5.78
C GLU A 184 -33.64 0.81 5.50
N TRP A 185 -32.98 0.09 4.59
CA TRP A 185 -33.28 -1.31 4.30
C TRP A 185 -33.12 -2.22 5.53
N VAL A 186 -32.03 -2.07 6.30
CA VAL A 186 -31.79 -2.85 7.54
C VAL A 186 -32.89 -2.58 8.58
N SER A 187 -33.24 -1.30 8.81
CA SER A 187 -34.25 -0.91 9.79
C SER A 187 -35.66 -1.46 9.43
N GLY A 188 -35.90 -1.75 8.17
CA GLY A 188 -37.16 -2.39 7.72
C GLY A 188 -37.17 -3.92 7.92
N LYS A 189 -36.09 -4.53 8.45
CA LYS A 189 -35.95 -5.97 8.68
C LYS A 189 -36.03 -6.37 10.18
N GLU A 190 -35.98 -5.39 11.09
CA GLU A 190 -36.23 -5.57 12.51
C GLU A 190 -37.75 -5.58 12.76
#